data_1e2ea4ff353da4489f1d52902c67e83b
#
_entry.id   1e2ea4ff353da4489f1d52902c67e83b
#
_cell.length_a   1.000
_cell.length_b   1.000
_cell.length_c   1.000
_cell.angle_alpha   90.00
_cell.angle_beta   90.00
_cell.angle_gamma   90.00
#
_symmetry.space_group_name_H-M   'P 1'
#
loop_
_entity.id
_entity.type
_entity.pdbx_description
1 polymer ?
#
loop_
_entity_poly.entity_id
_entity_poly.type
_entity_poly.pdbx_seq_one_letter_code
_entity_poly.pdbx_strand_id
1 'polypeptide(L)'
;MKRLLNSIGPAIIVAAIVLGPGSILTSSKVGALYGYPALGIVALSTVLLIGMVALAARIGVIYEDSPCDQIASRLGRPVAVAVGLIVFGLVAIFQFSNNVAIVSGLAPLFESADGSAPWISKGSGVTLVLLGFNAFVIFCLYRLRHLYRSIEKIMKVLVGLMVVAFLINFAVVLFSPRGYVPVSQEGSRELMPLLGLMATTFSVAGAFYQAYLVKEKGWTLTDARRGVFDSVMSISILGLVTAVILITATRVFHGRPEPVALLGVGDVARQLQPLFGSWAKVIFCVGILAGATSSFLVNALVGGTVLSDALGKGSRLQSPWLLGLTTLALLSGMLIALFNLQDAKIGSVTLITVAQALTVIGLPALALSLIYLGTRPELTGNRRVPPWIIILAIAGFIVACVLAVRMILLLAAR
;
A
#
# COMPACT_ATOMS: atom_id res chain seq x y z
N MET A 1 -24.62 -12.62 7.39
CA MET A 1 -23.86 -11.36 7.48
C MET A 1 -22.93 -11.32 8.69
N LYS A 2 -23.38 -11.49 9.94
CA LYS A 2 -22.49 -11.52 11.14
C LYS A 2 -21.39 -12.58 11.09
N ARG A 3 -21.64 -13.78 10.54
CA ARG A 3 -20.62 -14.84 10.38
C ARG A 3 -19.55 -14.49 9.35
N LEU A 4 -19.90 -13.81 8.25
CA LEU A 4 -18.95 -13.33 7.23
C LEU A 4 -18.03 -12.22 7.79
N LEU A 5 -18.59 -11.25 8.54
CA LEU A 5 -17.82 -10.18 9.18
C LEU A 5 -16.87 -10.69 10.27
N ASN A 6 -17.25 -11.78 10.97
CA ASN A 6 -16.39 -12.42 11.96
C ASN A 6 -15.33 -13.36 11.33
N SER A 7 -15.47 -13.73 10.05
CA SER A 7 -14.46 -14.53 9.35
C SER A 7 -13.39 -13.70 8.67
N ILE A 8 -13.57 -12.38 8.55
CA ILE A 8 -12.54 -11.47 8.04
C ILE A 8 -11.39 -11.42 9.06
N GLY A 9 -10.25 -11.87 8.62
CA GLY A 9 -9.06 -12.05 9.44
C GLY A 9 -8.05 -10.90 9.30
N PRO A 10 -6.82 -11.13 9.74
CA PRO A 10 -5.75 -10.14 9.71
C PRO A 10 -5.36 -9.67 8.30
N ALA A 11 -5.54 -10.50 7.26
CA ALA A 11 -5.15 -10.16 5.90
C ALA A 11 -5.92 -8.95 5.32
N ILE A 12 -7.09 -8.60 5.87
CA ILE A 12 -7.78 -7.37 5.50
C ILE A 12 -6.98 -6.11 5.87
N ILE A 13 -6.17 -6.17 6.94
CA ILE A 13 -5.29 -5.07 7.30
C ILE A 13 -4.20 -4.91 6.26
N VAL A 14 -3.64 -6.04 5.78
CA VAL A 14 -2.66 -6.02 4.68
C VAL A 14 -3.28 -5.42 3.42
N ALA A 15 -4.50 -5.83 3.06
CA ALA A 15 -5.23 -5.25 1.94
C ALA A 15 -5.44 -3.73 2.10
N ALA A 16 -5.76 -3.27 3.33
CA ALA A 16 -5.92 -1.85 3.63
C ALA A 16 -4.60 -1.06 3.56
N ILE A 17 -3.47 -1.68 3.93
CA ILE A 17 -2.13 -1.10 3.78
C ILE A 17 -1.85 -0.83 2.30
N VAL A 18 -2.14 -1.81 1.46
CA VAL A 18 -1.88 -1.78 0.01
C VAL A 18 -2.83 -0.82 -0.70
N LEU A 19 -4.11 -0.80 -0.33
CA LEU A 19 -5.13 0.05 -0.94
C LEU A 19 -5.10 1.48 -0.38
N GLY A 20 -3.93 2.07 -0.34
CA GLY A 20 -3.73 3.47 0.03
C GLY A 20 -3.83 4.41 -1.17
N PRO A 21 -3.66 5.74 -0.95
CA PRO A 21 -3.71 6.74 -2.01
C PRO A 21 -2.68 6.47 -3.10
N GLY A 22 -1.49 5.95 -2.75
CA GLY A 22 -0.45 5.57 -3.70
C GLY A 22 -0.94 4.52 -4.71
N SER A 23 -1.64 3.48 -4.25
CA SER A 23 -2.21 2.45 -5.13
C SER A 23 -3.30 3.02 -6.04
N ILE A 24 -4.21 3.84 -5.51
CA ILE A 24 -5.30 4.44 -6.28
C ILE A 24 -4.75 5.34 -7.39
N LEU A 25 -3.87 6.28 -7.04
CA LEU A 25 -3.31 7.26 -7.97
C LEU A 25 -2.41 6.60 -9.02
N THR A 26 -1.58 5.64 -8.61
CA THR A 26 -0.71 4.90 -9.54
C THR A 26 -1.52 4.01 -10.48
N SER A 27 -2.53 3.30 -9.99
CA SER A 27 -3.42 2.47 -10.83
C SER A 27 -4.18 3.33 -11.83
N SER A 28 -4.64 4.51 -11.42
CA SER A 28 -5.31 5.47 -12.32
C SER A 28 -4.35 6.00 -13.39
N LYS A 29 -3.11 6.35 -13.02
CA LYS A 29 -2.07 6.80 -13.96
C LYS A 29 -1.71 5.70 -14.95
N VAL A 30 -1.53 4.46 -14.48
CA VAL A 30 -1.24 3.31 -15.35
C VAL A 30 -2.42 3.00 -16.27
N GLY A 31 -3.65 3.03 -15.77
CA GLY A 31 -4.85 2.86 -16.59
C GLY A 31 -4.97 3.90 -17.71
N ALA A 32 -4.63 5.16 -17.41
CA ALA A 32 -4.62 6.24 -18.42
C ALA A 32 -3.54 6.04 -19.47
N LEU A 33 -2.33 5.63 -19.07
CA LEU A 33 -1.16 5.52 -19.98
C LEU A 33 -1.16 4.22 -20.80
N TYR A 34 -1.50 3.09 -20.15
CA TYR A 34 -1.29 1.74 -20.73
C TYR A 34 -2.59 1.04 -21.10
N GLY A 35 -3.72 1.51 -20.57
CA GLY A 35 -5.02 0.89 -20.85
C GLY A 35 -5.18 -0.52 -20.28
N TYR A 36 -6.00 -1.34 -20.93
CA TYR A 36 -6.35 -2.71 -20.50
C TYR A 36 -5.18 -3.70 -20.40
N PRO A 37 -4.12 -3.66 -21.23
CA PRO A 37 -2.98 -4.57 -21.07
C PRO A 37 -2.37 -4.57 -19.67
N ALA A 38 -2.44 -3.45 -18.94
CA ALA A 38 -1.95 -3.36 -17.56
C ALA A 38 -2.72 -4.22 -16.55
N LEU A 39 -3.92 -4.72 -16.89
CA LEU A 39 -4.68 -5.67 -16.06
C LEU A 39 -3.90 -6.98 -15.83
N GLY A 40 -3.11 -7.42 -16.81
CA GLY A 40 -2.24 -8.59 -16.65
C GLY A 40 -1.23 -8.41 -15.51
N ILE A 41 -0.70 -7.19 -15.37
CA ILE A 41 0.23 -6.84 -14.29
C ILE A 41 -0.48 -6.86 -12.92
N VAL A 42 -1.71 -6.33 -12.83
CA VAL A 42 -2.51 -6.37 -11.60
C VAL A 42 -2.82 -7.81 -11.21
N ALA A 43 -3.24 -8.64 -12.16
CA ALA A 43 -3.54 -10.05 -11.91
C ALA A 43 -2.30 -10.82 -11.41
N LEU A 44 -1.17 -10.67 -12.11
CA LEU A 44 0.10 -11.29 -11.71
C LEU A 44 0.51 -10.85 -10.30
N SER A 45 0.55 -9.54 -10.04
CA SER A 45 0.93 -8.98 -8.75
C SER A 45 0.02 -9.48 -7.61
N THR A 46 -1.28 -9.58 -7.88
CA THR A 46 -2.27 -10.10 -6.92
C THR A 46 -2.01 -11.56 -6.57
N VAL A 47 -1.79 -12.42 -7.58
CA VAL A 47 -1.52 -13.85 -7.38
C VAL A 47 -0.22 -14.05 -6.59
N LEU A 48 0.84 -13.30 -6.92
CA LEU A 48 2.10 -13.36 -6.20
C LEU A 48 1.96 -12.87 -4.76
N LEU A 49 1.19 -11.81 -4.52
CA LEU A 49 0.92 -11.32 -3.17
C LEU A 49 0.11 -12.32 -2.34
N ILE A 50 -0.86 -13.03 -2.93
CA ILE A 50 -1.59 -14.14 -2.26
C ILE A 50 -0.58 -15.17 -1.73
N GLY A 51 0.38 -15.58 -2.55
CA GLY A 51 1.43 -16.51 -2.13
C GLY A 51 2.24 -16.00 -0.94
N MET A 52 2.68 -14.75 -0.98
CA MET A 52 3.49 -14.14 0.08
C MET A 52 2.70 -13.95 1.38
N VAL A 53 1.45 -13.47 1.31
CA VAL A 53 0.60 -13.26 2.50
C VAL A 53 0.19 -14.60 3.12
N ALA A 54 -0.13 -15.61 2.29
CA ALA A 54 -0.42 -16.95 2.77
C ALA A 54 0.80 -17.62 3.43
N LEU A 55 2.01 -17.42 2.86
CA LEU A 55 3.27 -17.87 3.45
C LEU A 55 3.50 -17.22 4.82
N ALA A 56 3.37 -15.91 4.90
CA ALA A 56 3.53 -15.16 6.14
C ALA A 56 2.49 -15.56 7.20
N ALA A 57 1.23 -15.79 6.80
CA ALA A 57 0.20 -16.30 7.69
C ALA A 57 0.56 -17.68 8.24
N ARG A 58 1.11 -18.58 7.40
CA ARG A 58 1.63 -19.90 7.84
C ARG A 58 2.79 -19.75 8.81
N ILE A 59 3.76 -18.89 8.54
CA ILE A 59 4.89 -18.58 9.42
C ILE A 59 4.38 -18.11 10.79
N GLY A 60 3.41 -17.18 10.80
CA GLY A 60 2.83 -16.62 12.03
C GLY A 60 2.18 -17.66 12.95
N VAL A 61 1.61 -18.75 12.42
CA VAL A 61 1.01 -19.83 13.22
C VAL A 61 1.96 -20.98 13.54
N ILE A 62 3.06 -21.14 12.77
CA ILE A 62 4.02 -22.24 12.93
C ILE A 62 5.00 -21.94 14.07
N TYR A 63 5.54 -20.72 14.12
CA TYR A 63 6.57 -20.35 15.06
C TYR A 63 5.98 -19.65 16.29
N GLU A 64 6.51 -19.96 17.47
CA GLU A 64 6.10 -19.32 18.72
C GLU A 64 6.68 -17.91 18.83
N ASP A 65 7.94 -17.75 18.42
CA ASP A 65 8.61 -16.45 18.38
C ASP A 65 8.18 -15.62 17.16
N SER A 66 8.53 -14.34 17.19
CA SER A 66 8.29 -13.40 16.09
C SER A 66 9.17 -13.70 14.86
N PRO A 67 8.78 -13.24 13.66
CA PRO A 67 9.59 -13.46 12.46
C PRO A 67 11.02 -12.95 12.56
N CYS A 68 11.25 -11.76 13.13
CA CYS A 68 12.62 -11.24 13.28
C CYS A 68 13.41 -11.96 14.37
N ASP A 69 12.79 -12.43 15.45
CA ASP A 69 13.46 -13.27 16.44
C ASP A 69 13.83 -14.64 15.87
N GLN A 70 12.97 -15.22 15.02
CA GLN A 70 13.30 -16.45 14.27
C GLN A 70 14.48 -16.26 13.30
N ILE A 71 14.57 -15.11 12.65
CA ILE A 71 15.74 -14.77 11.80
C ILE A 71 16.97 -14.58 12.69
N ALA A 72 16.84 -13.86 13.80
CA ALA A 72 17.94 -13.58 14.69
C ALA A 72 18.54 -14.82 15.36
N SER A 73 17.69 -15.78 15.76
CA SER A 73 18.13 -17.03 16.39
C SER A 73 18.89 -17.95 15.41
N ARG A 74 18.69 -17.81 14.09
CA ARG A 74 19.25 -18.68 13.05
C ARG A 74 20.37 -18.04 12.26
N LEU A 75 20.25 -16.76 11.91
CA LEU A 75 21.20 -16.02 11.06
C LEU A 75 21.92 -14.91 11.82
N GLY A 76 21.61 -14.75 13.10
CA GLY A 76 22.17 -13.70 13.93
C GLY A 76 21.36 -12.39 13.92
N ARG A 77 21.48 -11.64 15.02
CA ARG A 77 20.77 -10.35 15.20
C ARG A 77 21.07 -9.32 14.12
N PRO A 78 22.32 -9.19 13.57
CA PRO A 78 22.61 -8.24 12.51
C PRO A 78 21.74 -8.45 11.25
N VAL A 79 21.46 -9.71 10.87
CA VAL A 79 20.60 -10.01 9.71
C VAL A 79 19.14 -9.60 9.99
N ALA A 80 18.64 -9.89 11.20
CA ALA A 80 17.30 -9.44 11.59
C ALA A 80 17.20 -7.91 11.57
N VAL A 81 18.21 -7.21 12.08
CA VAL A 81 18.26 -5.73 12.06
C VAL A 81 18.28 -5.20 10.62
N ALA A 82 19.03 -5.82 9.71
CA ALA A 82 19.05 -5.45 8.30
C ALA A 82 17.64 -5.57 7.67
N VAL A 83 16.93 -6.67 7.94
CA VAL A 83 15.52 -6.85 7.52
C VAL A 83 14.61 -5.77 8.11
N GLY A 84 14.77 -5.48 9.41
CA GLY A 84 14.02 -4.43 10.10
C GLY A 84 14.25 -3.04 9.51
N LEU A 85 15.50 -2.69 9.20
CA LEU A 85 15.87 -1.43 8.56
C LEU A 85 15.34 -1.31 7.14
N ILE A 86 15.34 -2.39 6.36
CA ILE A 86 14.74 -2.42 5.03
C ILE A 86 13.24 -2.11 5.13
N VAL A 87 12.49 -2.81 6.01
CA VAL A 87 11.05 -2.54 6.20
C VAL A 87 10.83 -1.10 6.66
N PHE A 88 11.62 -0.61 7.59
CA PHE A 88 11.51 0.76 8.09
C PHE A 88 11.76 1.80 7.00
N GLY A 89 12.78 1.59 6.16
CA GLY A 89 13.07 2.46 5.01
C GLY A 89 11.93 2.47 3.99
N LEU A 90 11.37 1.30 3.65
CA LEU A 90 10.20 1.21 2.77
C LEU A 90 9.00 1.95 3.36
N VAL A 91 8.77 1.82 4.66
CA VAL A 91 7.70 2.53 5.37
C VAL A 91 7.93 4.03 5.37
N ALA A 92 9.15 4.53 5.55
CA ALA A 92 9.45 5.96 5.45
C ALA A 92 9.09 6.54 4.06
N ILE A 93 9.36 5.77 2.98
CA ILE A 93 8.98 6.14 1.61
C ILE A 93 7.44 6.11 1.45
N PHE A 94 6.75 5.12 2.00
CA PHE A 94 5.28 5.11 2.02
C PHE A 94 4.70 6.28 2.81
N GLN A 95 5.31 6.67 3.92
CA GLN A 95 4.87 7.83 4.71
C GLN A 95 5.11 9.15 3.98
N PHE A 96 6.21 9.27 3.22
CA PHE A 96 6.39 10.39 2.30
C PHE A 96 5.22 10.48 1.30
N SER A 97 4.92 9.37 0.61
CA SER A 97 3.80 9.29 -0.33
C SER A 97 2.45 9.67 0.30
N ASN A 98 2.18 9.18 1.51
CA ASN A 98 0.97 9.50 2.26
C ASN A 98 0.89 11.00 2.64
N ASN A 99 2.00 11.61 3.06
CA ASN A 99 2.08 13.04 3.36
C ASN A 99 1.77 13.89 2.11
N VAL A 100 2.34 13.53 0.95
CA VAL A 100 2.03 14.17 -0.32
C VAL A 100 0.54 14.02 -0.65
N ALA A 101 -0.04 12.83 -0.42
CA ALA A 101 -1.45 12.58 -0.67
C ALA A 101 -2.39 13.40 0.23
N ILE A 102 -2.03 13.63 1.49
CA ILE A 102 -2.81 14.50 2.40
C ILE A 102 -2.86 15.94 1.86
N VAL A 103 -1.71 16.53 1.56
CA VAL A 103 -1.67 17.89 1.03
C VAL A 103 -2.43 17.99 -0.30
N SER A 104 -2.16 17.04 -1.21
CA SER A 104 -2.77 17.04 -2.55
C SER A 104 -4.26 16.72 -2.55
N GLY A 105 -4.73 15.96 -1.57
CA GLY A 105 -6.16 15.65 -1.40
C GLY A 105 -6.92 16.82 -0.76
N LEU A 106 -6.26 17.60 0.09
CA LEU A 106 -6.86 18.80 0.67
C LEU A 106 -6.90 19.97 -0.32
N ALA A 107 -5.83 20.19 -1.10
CA ALA A 107 -5.69 21.34 -1.97
C ALA A 107 -6.91 21.61 -2.86
N PRO A 108 -7.48 20.62 -3.57
CA PRO A 108 -8.63 20.84 -4.44
C PRO A 108 -9.94 21.20 -3.69
N LEU A 109 -10.02 20.92 -2.38
CA LEU A 109 -11.19 21.24 -1.56
C LEU A 109 -11.22 22.72 -1.13
N PHE A 110 -10.05 23.38 -1.15
CA PHE A 110 -9.88 24.79 -0.75
C PHE A 110 -9.50 25.69 -1.94
N GLU A 111 -9.64 25.19 -3.17
CA GLU A 111 -9.41 25.96 -4.38
C GLU A 111 -10.45 27.08 -4.49
N SER A 112 -10.02 28.32 -4.68
CA SER A 112 -10.89 29.48 -4.84
C SER A 112 -11.63 29.45 -6.17
N ALA A 113 -12.76 30.15 -6.25
CA ALA A 113 -13.58 30.22 -7.47
C ALA A 113 -12.84 30.83 -8.68
N ASP A 114 -11.81 31.64 -8.42
CA ASP A 114 -10.93 32.25 -9.42
C ASP A 114 -9.81 31.30 -9.92
N GLY A 115 -9.78 30.05 -9.45
CA GLY A 115 -8.75 29.07 -9.82
C GLY A 115 -7.38 29.30 -9.17
N SER A 116 -7.28 30.25 -8.23
CA SER A 116 -6.03 30.49 -7.51
C SER A 116 -5.65 29.31 -6.63
N ALA A 117 -4.36 28.96 -6.62
CA ALA A 117 -3.85 27.86 -5.79
C ALA A 117 -4.09 28.18 -4.30
N PRO A 118 -4.73 27.24 -3.56
CA PRO A 118 -5.07 27.48 -2.17
C PRO A 118 -3.83 27.66 -1.29
N TRP A 119 -3.97 28.40 -0.22
CA TRP A 119 -2.89 28.67 0.74
C TRP A 119 -2.23 27.39 1.29
N ILE A 120 -3.01 26.31 1.43
CA ILE A 120 -2.54 25.00 1.94
C ILE A 120 -1.59 24.27 0.99
N SER A 121 -1.48 24.70 -0.27
CA SER A 121 -0.56 24.14 -1.26
C SER A 121 0.73 24.96 -1.43
N LYS A 122 0.92 26.00 -0.63
CA LYS A 122 2.06 26.93 -0.74
C LYS A 122 2.81 27.05 0.59
N GLY A 123 4.14 26.92 0.54
CA GLY A 123 5.07 27.29 1.61
C GLY A 123 4.62 26.92 3.03
N SER A 124 4.30 27.92 3.85
CA SER A 124 3.87 27.74 5.25
C SER A 124 2.57 26.93 5.41
N GLY A 125 1.65 27.00 4.44
CA GLY A 125 0.42 26.23 4.47
C GLY A 125 0.67 24.72 4.38
N VAL A 126 1.55 24.29 3.47
CA VAL A 126 2.01 22.89 3.37
C VAL A 126 2.60 22.43 4.70
N THR A 127 3.50 23.24 5.28
CA THR A 127 4.13 22.95 6.56
C THR A 127 3.12 22.78 7.68
N LEU A 128 2.15 23.70 7.79
CA LEU A 128 1.11 23.63 8.82
C LEU A 128 0.23 22.38 8.69
N VAL A 129 -0.19 22.04 7.46
CA VAL A 129 -0.99 20.83 7.20
C VAL A 129 -0.20 19.58 7.59
N LEU A 130 1.06 19.46 7.18
CA LEU A 130 1.88 18.28 7.48
C LEU A 130 2.16 18.14 8.97
N LEU A 131 2.56 19.22 9.65
CA LEU A 131 2.80 19.20 11.09
C LEU A 131 1.52 18.90 11.87
N GLY A 132 0.41 19.57 11.55
CA GLY A 132 -0.88 19.34 12.22
C GLY A 132 -1.40 17.93 12.05
N PHE A 133 -1.33 17.39 10.83
CA PHE A 133 -1.80 16.02 10.55
C PHE A 133 -0.92 14.96 11.22
N ASN A 134 0.42 15.07 11.12
CA ASN A 134 1.32 14.13 11.79
C ASN A 134 1.19 14.20 13.31
N ALA A 135 1.08 15.40 13.90
CA ALA A 135 0.83 15.58 15.34
C ALA A 135 -0.49 14.91 15.76
N PHE A 136 -1.55 15.07 14.98
CA PHE A 136 -2.83 14.41 15.21
C PHE A 136 -2.70 12.87 15.17
N VAL A 137 -2.02 12.31 14.17
CA VAL A 137 -1.81 10.85 14.07
C VAL A 137 -0.96 10.32 15.23
N ILE A 138 0.12 11.05 15.59
CA ILE A 138 0.96 10.70 16.74
C ILE A 138 0.13 10.74 18.04
N PHE A 139 -0.67 11.77 18.22
CA PHE A 139 -1.58 11.84 19.37
C PHE A 139 -2.53 10.63 19.44
N CYS A 140 -3.15 10.26 18.32
CA CYS A 140 -4.01 9.08 18.24
C CYS A 140 -3.24 7.79 18.58
N LEU A 141 -2.01 7.65 18.12
CA LEU A 141 -1.14 6.50 18.38
C LEU A 141 -0.92 6.28 19.89
N TYR A 142 -0.67 7.33 20.66
CA TYR A 142 -0.39 7.22 22.09
C TYR A 142 -1.65 7.11 22.97
N ARG A 143 -2.82 7.57 22.50
CA ARG A 143 -4.08 7.57 23.25
C ARG A 143 -4.93 6.32 23.07
N LEU A 144 -4.70 5.54 22.01
CA LEU A 144 -5.47 4.33 21.71
C LEU A 144 -4.93 3.12 22.51
N ARG A 145 -5.49 2.85 23.70
CA ARG A 145 -5.07 1.74 24.59
C ARG A 145 -5.27 0.34 24.00
N HIS A 146 -6.28 0.15 23.11
CA HIS A 146 -6.57 -1.11 22.42
C HIS A 146 -6.32 -0.95 20.93
N LEU A 147 -5.09 -0.54 20.60
CA LEU A 147 -4.69 -0.07 19.29
C LEU A 147 -5.08 -1.02 18.15
N TYR A 148 -4.78 -2.32 18.29
CA TYR A 148 -5.08 -3.32 17.26
C TYR A 148 -6.58 -3.37 16.91
N ARG A 149 -7.47 -3.50 17.91
CA ARG A 149 -8.92 -3.61 17.67
C ARG A 149 -9.51 -2.33 17.06
N SER A 150 -9.06 -1.19 17.54
CA SER A 150 -9.51 0.10 17.03
C SER A 150 -9.07 0.31 15.59
N ILE A 151 -7.80 0.04 15.27
CA ILE A 151 -7.26 0.11 13.92
C ILE A 151 -8.01 -0.85 13.00
N GLU A 152 -8.15 -2.13 13.37
CA GLU A 152 -8.85 -3.13 12.54
C GLU A 152 -10.28 -2.69 12.21
N LYS A 153 -11.01 -2.12 13.19
CA LYS A 153 -12.38 -1.64 12.99
C LYS A 153 -12.43 -0.44 12.04
N ILE A 154 -11.57 0.54 12.24
CA ILE A 154 -11.48 1.73 11.38
C ILE A 154 -11.11 1.30 9.94
N MET A 155 -10.10 0.43 9.80
CA MET A 155 -9.67 -0.07 8.49
C MET A 155 -10.80 -0.76 7.74
N LYS A 156 -11.56 -1.65 8.41
CA LYS A 156 -12.70 -2.35 7.80
C LYS A 156 -13.75 -1.39 7.25
N VAL A 157 -14.05 -0.33 8.01
CA VAL A 157 -15.03 0.68 7.58
C VAL A 157 -14.51 1.48 6.38
N LEU A 158 -13.28 1.99 6.47
CA LEU A 158 -12.70 2.83 5.42
C LEU A 158 -12.49 2.06 4.10
N VAL A 159 -11.94 0.85 4.17
CA VAL A 159 -11.80 -0.02 3.00
C VAL A 159 -13.17 -0.37 2.42
N GLY A 160 -14.15 -0.69 3.28
CA GLY A 160 -15.51 -0.99 2.83
C GLY A 160 -16.16 0.17 2.07
N LEU A 161 -16.08 1.38 2.60
CA LEU A 161 -16.60 2.59 1.93
C LEU A 161 -15.91 2.84 0.59
N MET A 162 -14.59 2.71 0.56
CA MET A 162 -13.81 2.92 -0.66
C MET A 162 -14.13 1.87 -1.73
N VAL A 163 -14.25 0.59 -1.35
CA VAL A 163 -14.64 -0.49 -2.28
C VAL A 163 -16.02 -0.22 -2.86
N VAL A 164 -17.00 0.14 -2.03
CA VAL A 164 -18.38 0.44 -2.50
C VAL A 164 -18.38 1.63 -3.47
N ALA A 165 -17.66 2.71 -3.14
CA ALA A 165 -17.59 3.88 -4.00
C ALA A 165 -16.99 3.55 -5.38
N PHE A 166 -15.90 2.79 -5.42
CA PHE A 166 -15.28 2.39 -6.69
C PHE A 166 -16.12 1.39 -7.48
N LEU A 167 -16.81 0.44 -6.82
CA LEU A 167 -17.69 -0.51 -7.52
C LEU A 167 -18.89 0.17 -8.14
N ILE A 168 -19.53 1.12 -7.44
CA ILE A 168 -20.64 1.91 -8.00
C ILE A 168 -20.16 2.72 -9.21
N ASN A 169 -19.03 3.42 -9.07
CA ASN A 169 -18.45 4.19 -10.16
C ASN A 169 -18.08 3.30 -11.35
N PHE A 170 -17.52 2.13 -11.12
CA PHE A 170 -17.19 1.16 -12.17
C PHE A 170 -18.43 0.74 -12.94
N ALA A 171 -19.53 0.39 -12.24
CA ALA A 171 -20.79 0.03 -12.89
C ALA A 171 -21.29 1.17 -13.80
N VAL A 172 -21.29 2.41 -13.31
CA VAL A 172 -21.73 3.56 -14.12
C VAL A 172 -20.83 3.75 -15.34
N VAL A 173 -19.50 3.71 -15.16
CA VAL A 173 -18.53 3.91 -16.25
C VAL A 173 -18.61 2.83 -17.33
N LEU A 174 -18.97 1.58 -16.96
CA LEU A 174 -19.17 0.50 -17.95
C LEU A 174 -20.36 0.76 -18.88
N PHE A 175 -21.46 1.28 -18.32
CA PHE A 175 -22.69 1.53 -19.07
C PHE A 175 -22.76 2.93 -19.68
N SER A 176 -21.88 3.86 -19.26
CA SER A 176 -21.82 5.21 -19.83
C SER A 176 -21.10 5.20 -21.19
N PRO A 177 -21.63 5.90 -22.20
CA PRO A 177 -20.92 6.07 -23.45
C PRO A 177 -19.63 6.85 -23.23
N ARG A 178 -18.58 6.51 -23.97
CA ARG A 178 -17.36 7.33 -24.00
C ARG A 178 -17.70 8.65 -24.70
N GLY A 179 -17.43 9.78 -24.08
CA GLY A 179 -17.63 11.10 -24.68
C GLY A 179 -16.62 11.46 -25.78
N TYR A 180 -15.86 10.48 -26.29
CA TYR A 180 -14.83 10.64 -27.30
C TYR A 180 -14.58 9.32 -28.07
N VAL A 181 -14.08 9.43 -29.31
CA VAL A 181 -13.60 8.30 -30.10
C VAL A 181 -12.16 8.02 -29.69
N PRO A 182 -11.83 6.82 -29.22
CA PRO A 182 -10.46 6.51 -28.80
C PRO A 182 -9.50 6.56 -30.00
N VAL A 183 -8.39 7.30 -29.84
CA VAL A 183 -7.30 7.32 -30.79
C VAL A 183 -6.25 6.30 -30.35
N SER A 184 -5.67 5.57 -31.31
CA SER A 184 -4.55 4.67 -31.03
C SER A 184 -3.38 5.50 -30.51
N GLN A 185 -2.99 5.27 -29.27
CA GLN A 185 -1.78 5.86 -28.70
C GLN A 185 -0.64 4.85 -28.82
N GLU A 186 0.52 5.31 -29.29
CA GLU A 186 1.74 4.53 -29.10
C GLU A 186 1.91 4.28 -27.59
N GLY A 187 2.14 3.01 -27.20
CA GLY A 187 2.26 2.63 -25.81
C GLY A 187 3.32 3.47 -25.09
N SER A 188 2.97 4.00 -23.92
CA SER A 188 3.92 4.78 -23.13
C SER A 188 5.16 3.93 -22.83
N ARG A 189 6.35 4.52 -22.97
CA ARG A 189 7.65 3.89 -22.64
C ARG A 189 8.07 4.17 -21.19
N GLU A 190 7.26 4.87 -20.42
CA GLU A 190 7.56 5.22 -19.03
C GLU A 190 7.45 3.99 -18.11
N LEU A 191 8.55 3.36 -17.72
CA LEU A 191 8.54 2.19 -16.85
C LEU A 191 8.16 2.53 -15.39
N MET A 192 8.38 3.77 -14.95
CA MET A 192 8.18 4.17 -13.55
C MET A 192 6.75 3.93 -13.03
N PRO A 193 5.66 4.26 -13.77
CA PRO A 193 4.29 3.97 -13.33
C PRO A 193 4.01 2.48 -13.21
N LEU A 194 4.56 1.63 -14.10
CA LEU A 194 4.39 0.18 -14.04
C LEU A 194 5.11 -0.41 -12.82
N LEU A 195 6.35 0.04 -12.53
CA LEU A 195 7.08 -0.35 -11.33
C LEU A 195 6.31 0.09 -10.07
N GLY A 196 5.76 1.30 -10.06
CA GLY A 196 4.92 1.78 -8.98
C GLY A 196 3.65 0.94 -8.79
N LEU A 197 2.96 0.58 -9.86
CA LEU A 197 1.78 -0.30 -9.80
C LEU A 197 2.13 -1.68 -9.23
N MET A 198 3.22 -2.29 -9.69
CA MET A 198 3.68 -3.57 -9.17
C MET A 198 4.10 -3.45 -7.70
N ALA A 199 4.84 -2.41 -7.33
CA ALA A 199 5.29 -2.19 -5.96
C ALA A 199 4.12 -2.03 -4.97
N THR A 200 3.10 -1.27 -5.36
CA THR A 200 1.92 -1.08 -4.51
C THR A 200 1.07 -2.34 -4.43
N THR A 201 0.83 -3.03 -5.55
CA THR A 201 -0.02 -4.22 -5.58
C THR A 201 0.68 -5.44 -4.99
N PHE A 202 1.98 -5.65 -5.26
CA PHE A 202 2.82 -6.72 -4.72
C PHE A 202 3.61 -6.25 -3.48
N SER A 203 2.91 -5.80 -2.44
CA SER A 203 3.50 -5.28 -1.20
C SER A 203 4.03 -6.39 -0.29
N VAL A 204 5.29 -6.80 -0.49
CA VAL A 204 5.93 -7.83 0.35
C VAL A 204 6.14 -7.34 1.79
N ALA A 205 6.30 -6.04 2.04
CA ALA A 205 6.38 -5.49 3.39
C ALA A 205 5.06 -5.72 4.16
N GLY A 206 3.91 -5.49 3.50
CA GLY A 206 2.60 -5.83 4.05
C GLY A 206 2.45 -7.33 4.29
N ALA A 207 2.93 -8.16 3.35
CA ALA A 207 2.95 -9.61 3.52
C ALA A 207 3.81 -10.03 4.72
N PHE A 208 5.01 -9.48 4.87
CA PHE A 208 5.87 -9.77 6.02
C PHE A 208 5.19 -9.44 7.35
N TYR A 209 4.46 -8.33 7.40
CA TYR A 209 3.71 -7.92 8.59
C TYR A 209 2.53 -8.84 8.90
N GLN A 210 1.98 -9.57 7.93
CA GLN A 210 0.89 -10.53 8.16
C GLN A 210 1.25 -11.58 9.24
N ALA A 211 2.50 -12.00 9.32
CA ALA A 211 2.93 -12.96 10.34
C ALA A 211 2.79 -12.39 11.77
N TYR A 212 3.03 -11.10 11.96
CA TYR A 212 2.80 -10.40 13.23
C TYR A 212 1.30 -10.27 13.54
N LEU A 213 0.49 -9.90 12.53
CA LEU A 213 -0.95 -9.75 12.68
C LEU A 213 -1.64 -11.06 13.09
N VAL A 214 -1.19 -12.18 12.51
CA VAL A 214 -1.68 -13.52 12.85
C VAL A 214 -1.36 -13.86 14.31
N LYS A 215 -0.15 -13.55 14.77
CA LYS A 215 0.25 -13.73 16.19
C LYS A 215 -0.55 -12.83 17.13
N GLU A 216 -0.73 -11.58 16.81
CA GLU A 216 -1.52 -10.63 17.60
C GLU A 216 -2.99 -11.06 17.70
N LYS A 217 -3.51 -11.72 16.66
CA LYS A 217 -4.84 -12.31 16.64
C LYS A 217 -4.95 -13.56 17.54
N GLY A 218 -3.81 -14.12 17.96
CA GLY A 218 -3.75 -15.36 18.74
C GLY A 218 -4.07 -16.62 17.95
N TRP A 219 -3.87 -16.60 16.60
CA TRP A 219 -4.08 -17.77 15.79
C TRP A 219 -2.96 -18.79 15.99
N THR A 220 -3.34 -20.06 15.95
CA THR A 220 -2.47 -21.22 16.16
C THR A 220 -2.47 -22.12 14.93
N LEU A 221 -1.74 -23.25 14.99
CA LEU A 221 -1.72 -24.22 13.91
C LEU A 221 -3.09 -24.76 13.50
N THR A 222 -4.06 -24.79 14.42
CA THR A 222 -5.45 -25.17 14.12
C THR A 222 -6.13 -24.17 13.18
N ASP A 223 -5.71 -22.90 13.21
CA ASP A 223 -6.23 -21.84 12.34
C ASP A 223 -5.47 -21.70 11.01
N ALA A 224 -4.48 -22.55 10.76
CA ALA A 224 -3.61 -22.43 9.60
C ALA A 224 -4.35 -22.40 8.26
N ARG A 225 -5.39 -23.24 8.09
CA ARG A 225 -6.24 -23.23 6.88
C ARG A 225 -7.05 -21.94 6.77
N ARG A 226 -7.56 -21.47 7.91
CA ARG A 226 -8.30 -20.19 7.99
C ARG A 226 -7.42 -19.01 7.62
N GLY A 227 -6.15 -18.99 8.06
CA GLY A 227 -5.20 -17.94 7.72
C GLY A 227 -4.89 -17.89 6.22
N VAL A 228 -4.73 -19.04 5.57
CA VAL A 228 -4.56 -19.14 4.11
C VAL A 228 -5.82 -18.65 3.37
N PHE A 229 -7.00 -19.11 3.79
CA PHE A 229 -8.26 -18.67 3.19
C PHE A 229 -8.49 -17.16 3.32
N ASP A 230 -8.24 -16.60 4.51
CA ASP A 230 -8.28 -15.17 4.76
C ASP A 230 -7.33 -14.39 3.84
N SER A 231 -6.10 -14.89 3.66
CA SER A 231 -5.11 -14.31 2.75
C SER A 231 -5.61 -14.30 1.30
N VAL A 232 -6.12 -15.44 0.81
CA VAL A 232 -6.64 -15.53 -0.56
C VAL A 232 -7.80 -14.57 -0.77
N MET A 233 -8.80 -14.58 0.12
CA MET A 233 -9.98 -13.74 -0.02
C MET A 233 -9.67 -12.25 0.06
N SER A 234 -8.93 -11.83 1.08
CA SER A 234 -8.62 -10.41 1.30
C SER A 234 -7.76 -9.82 0.18
N ILE A 235 -6.76 -10.57 -0.30
CA ILE A 235 -5.89 -10.09 -1.38
C ILE A 235 -6.58 -10.18 -2.74
N SER A 236 -7.48 -11.15 -2.98
CA SER A 236 -8.30 -11.19 -4.19
C SER A 236 -9.24 -9.98 -4.27
N ILE A 237 -9.86 -9.59 -3.15
CA ILE A 237 -10.69 -8.36 -3.08
C ILE A 237 -9.84 -7.12 -3.39
N LEU A 238 -8.65 -7.03 -2.82
CA LEU A 238 -7.69 -5.95 -3.12
C LEU A 238 -7.38 -5.89 -4.63
N GLY A 239 -7.00 -7.01 -5.24
CA GLY A 239 -6.70 -7.10 -6.67
C GLY A 239 -7.88 -6.70 -7.55
N LEU A 240 -9.09 -7.12 -7.16
CA LEU A 240 -10.32 -6.74 -7.86
C LEU A 240 -10.55 -5.22 -7.77
N VAL A 241 -10.42 -4.61 -6.61
CA VAL A 241 -10.59 -3.16 -6.45
C VAL A 241 -9.53 -2.40 -7.27
N THR A 242 -8.27 -2.85 -7.24
CA THR A 242 -7.20 -2.27 -8.07
C THR A 242 -7.52 -2.37 -9.57
N ALA A 243 -8.03 -3.52 -10.02
CA ALA A 243 -8.47 -3.71 -11.41
C ALA A 243 -9.65 -2.79 -11.78
N VAL A 244 -10.62 -2.63 -10.89
CA VAL A 244 -11.76 -1.71 -11.06
C VAL A 244 -11.29 -0.27 -11.22
N ILE A 245 -10.36 0.19 -10.39
CA ILE A 245 -9.77 1.54 -10.49
C ILE A 245 -9.07 1.72 -11.83
N LEU A 246 -8.24 0.74 -12.24
CA LEU A 246 -7.51 0.78 -13.48
C LEU A 246 -8.45 0.80 -14.71
N ILE A 247 -9.48 -0.06 -14.74
CA ILE A 247 -10.47 -0.10 -15.82
C ILE A 247 -11.22 1.23 -15.91
N THR A 248 -11.63 1.78 -14.78
CA THR A 248 -12.32 3.07 -14.73
C THR A 248 -11.45 4.18 -15.31
N ALA A 249 -10.18 4.25 -14.90
CA ALA A 249 -9.23 5.22 -15.42
C ALA A 249 -8.96 5.01 -16.92
N THR A 250 -8.85 3.75 -17.37
CA THR A 250 -8.71 3.41 -18.79
C THR A 250 -9.90 3.90 -19.60
N ARG A 251 -11.12 3.68 -19.12
CA ARG A 251 -12.34 4.11 -19.82
C ARG A 251 -12.45 5.63 -19.92
N VAL A 252 -12.02 6.35 -18.89
CA VAL A 252 -12.16 7.81 -18.81
C VAL A 252 -11.03 8.55 -19.48
N PHE A 253 -9.79 8.04 -19.44
CA PHE A 253 -8.60 8.79 -19.85
C PHE A 253 -7.87 8.21 -21.06
N HIS A 254 -7.81 6.87 -21.20
CA HIS A 254 -6.98 6.24 -22.24
C HIS A 254 -7.53 6.44 -23.62
N GLY A 255 -6.66 6.85 -24.57
CA GLY A 255 -7.02 7.06 -25.97
C GLY A 255 -7.77 8.37 -26.23
N ARG A 256 -7.76 9.34 -25.31
CA ARG A 256 -8.30 10.67 -25.59
C ARG A 256 -7.49 11.37 -26.67
N PRO A 257 -8.14 12.12 -27.61
CA PRO A 257 -7.43 12.92 -28.62
C PRO A 257 -6.49 13.95 -27.95
N GLU A 258 -6.93 14.56 -26.85
CA GLU A 258 -6.13 15.42 -25.99
C GLU A 258 -5.75 14.65 -24.73
N PRO A 259 -4.48 14.23 -24.56
CA PRO A 259 -4.04 13.50 -23.39
C PRO A 259 -4.22 14.33 -22.11
N VAL A 260 -4.87 13.76 -21.11
CA VAL A 260 -5.01 14.42 -19.80
C VAL A 260 -3.75 14.13 -18.99
N ALA A 261 -2.98 15.17 -18.69
CA ALA A 261 -1.86 15.07 -17.76
C ALA A 261 -2.41 14.87 -16.33
N LEU A 262 -2.21 13.67 -15.76
CA LEU A 262 -2.60 13.36 -14.39
C LEU A 262 -1.49 13.83 -13.43
N LEU A 263 -1.45 15.13 -13.16
CA LEU A 263 -0.43 15.76 -12.32
C LEU A 263 -0.86 15.84 -10.85
N GLY A 264 -2.15 16.14 -10.62
CA GLY A 264 -2.73 16.31 -9.29
C GLY A 264 -3.85 15.33 -8.97
N VAL A 265 -4.21 15.26 -7.69
CA VAL A 265 -5.34 14.42 -7.21
C VAL A 265 -6.65 14.88 -7.85
N GLY A 266 -6.83 16.19 -8.08
CA GLY A 266 -8.00 16.74 -8.76
C GLY A 266 -8.16 16.28 -10.20
N ASP A 267 -7.06 16.03 -10.94
CA ASP A 267 -7.11 15.49 -12.30
C ASP A 267 -7.61 14.06 -12.29
N VAL A 268 -7.10 13.26 -11.34
CA VAL A 268 -7.51 11.86 -11.19
C VAL A 268 -8.98 11.77 -10.74
N ALA A 269 -9.48 12.74 -9.98
CA ALA A 269 -10.88 12.80 -9.57
C ALA A 269 -11.88 12.80 -10.74
N ARG A 270 -11.46 13.26 -11.93
CA ARG A 270 -12.28 13.25 -13.16
C ARG A 270 -12.77 11.85 -13.54
N GLN A 271 -12.10 10.79 -13.10
CA GLN A 271 -12.58 9.42 -13.32
C GLN A 271 -13.92 9.13 -12.65
N LEU A 272 -14.31 9.88 -11.62
CA LEU A 272 -15.59 9.77 -10.92
C LEU A 272 -16.69 10.67 -11.50
N GLN A 273 -16.36 11.56 -12.44
CA GLN A 273 -17.35 12.48 -13.06
C GLN A 273 -18.55 11.78 -13.69
N PRO A 274 -18.43 10.60 -14.35
CA PRO A 274 -19.58 9.91 -14.92
C PRO A 274 -20.65 9.57 -13.89
N LEU A 275 -20.26 9.30 -12.63
CA LEU A 275 -21.21 8.97 -11.56
C LEU A 275 -21.63 10.21 -10.76
N PHE A 276 -20.68 11.06 -10.38
CA PHE A 276 -20.89 12.11 -9.37
C PHE A 276 -20.93 13.54 -9.95
N GLY A 277 -20.72 13.70 -11.27
CA GLY A 277 -20.71 15.00 -11.91
C GLY A 277 -19.74 15.98 -11.22
N SER A 278 -20.24 17.16 -10.83
CA SER A 278 -19.44 18.19 -10.14
C SER A 278 -18.95 17.78 -8.75
N TRP A 279 -19.61 16.83 -8.08
CA TRP A 279 -19.24 16.31 -6.77
C TRP A 279 -18.07 15.33 -6.82
N ALA A 280 -17.69 14.85 -8.00
CA ALA A 280 -16.61 13.88 -8.19
C ALA A 280 -15.31 14.31 -7.50
N LYS A 281 -14.96 15.58 -7.63
CA LYS A 281 -13.75 16.19 -7.03
C LYS A 281 -13.77 16.06 -5.50
N VAL A 282 -14.88 16.47 -4.87
CA VAL A 282 -15.02 16.43 -3.41
C VAL A 282 -15.00 14.99 -2.89
N ILE A 283 -15.80 14.12 -3.49
CA ILE A 283 -15.92 12.71 -3.08
C ILE A 283 -14.57 12.00 -3.22
N PHE A 284 -13.86 12.22 -4.34
CA PHE A 284 -12.56 11.60 -4.56
C PHE A 284 -11.50 12.11 -3.56
N CYS A 285 -11.44 13.43 -3.34
CA CYS A 285 -10.51 14.01 -2.37
C CYS A 285 -10.77 13.51 -0.95
N VAL A 286 -12.03 13.45 -0.52
CA VAL A 286 -12.41 12.86 0.78
C VAL A 286 -12.00 11.38 0.86
N GLY A 287 -12.21 10.62 -0.22
CA GLY A 287 -11.77 9.23 -0.31
C GLY A 287 -10.25 9.06 -0.21
N ILE A 288 -9.49 9.91 -0.91
CA ILE A 288 -8.01 9.91 -0.83
C ILE A 288 -7.55 10.26 0.59
N LEU A 289 -8.16 11.27 1.23
CA LEU A 289 -7.83 11.65 2.60
C LEU A 289 -8.15 10.52 3.60
N ALA A 290 -9.29 9.87 3.46
CA ALA A 290 -9.66 8.72 4.28
C ALA A 290 -8.66 7.56 4.08
N GLY A 291 -8.34 7.23 2.84
CA GLY A 291 -7.34 6.21 2.49
C GLY A 291 -5.94 6.55 3.00
N ALA A 292 -5.51 7.81 2.86
CA ALA A 292 -4.23 8.29 3.37
C ALA A 292 -4.16 8.18 4.90
N THR A 293 -5.18 8.66 5.62
CA THR A 293 -5.24 8.58 7.09
C THR A 293 -5.17 7.14 7.58
N SER A 294 -5.89 6.24 6.92
CA SER A 294 -5.87 4.81 7.19
C SER A 294 -4.47 4.22 6.98
N SER A 295 -3.90 4.42 5.80
CA SER A 295 -2.56 3.91 5.46
C SER A 295 -1.46 4.51 6.32
N PHE A 296 -1.62 5.76 6.75
CA PHE A 296 -0.65 6.46 7.59
C PHE A 296 -0.32 5.69 8.85
N LEU A 297 -1.36 5.40 9.64
CA LEU A 297 -1.17 4.73 10.93
C LEU A 297 -0.68 3.30 10.77
N VAL A 298 -1.26 2.55 9.83
CA VAL A 298 -0.92 1.13 9.68
C VAL A 298 0.47 0.95 9.10
N ASN A 299 0.87 1.71 8.07
CA ASN A 299 2.22 1.63 7.53
C ASN A 299 3.27 2.00 8.59
N ALA A 300 3.03 3.06 9.39
CA ALA A 300 3.95 3.44 10.46
C ALA A 300 4.11 2.32 11.51
N LEU A 301 3.01 1.65 11.87
CA LEU A 301 3.04 0.49 12.77
C LEU A 301 3.82 -0.68 12.17
N VAL A 302 3.72 -0.94 10.86
CA VAL A 302 4.53 -1.97 10.18
C VAL A 302 6.02 -1.69 10.43
N GLY A 303 6.48 -0.47 10.13
CA GLY A 303 7.89 -0.08 10.31
C GLY A 303 8.33 -0.16 11.77
N GLY A 304 7.54 0.40 12.68
CA GLY A 304 7.83 0.41 14.11
C GLY A 304 7.87 -1.00 14.70
N THR A 305 6.90 -1.86 14.36
CA THR A 305 6.82 -3.24 14.86
C THR A 305 8.00 -4.08 14.40
N VAL A 306 8.26 -4.10 13.09
CA VAL A 306 9.30 -4.96 12.51
C VAL A 306 10.69 -4.51 12.97
N LEU A 307 10.97 -3.21 13.02
CA LEU A 307 12.27 -2.72 13.49
C LEU A 307 12.44 -2.91 15.01
N SER A 308 11.39 -2.69 15.82
CA SER A 308 11.44 -2.95 17.27
C SER A 308 11.76 -4.42 17.57
N ASP A 309 11.13 -5.32 16.84
CA ASP A 309 11.36 -6.75 16.94
C ASP A 309 12.78 -7.14 16.50
N ALA A 310 13.21 -6.63 15.35
CA ALA A 310 14.55 -6.84 14.83
C ALA A 310 15.66 -6.40 15.80
N LEU A 311 15.43 -5.32 16.55
CA LEU A 311 16.31 -4.84 17.61
C LEU A 311 16.22 -5.66 18.91
N GLY A 312 15.38 -6.70 18.98
CA GLY A 312 15.18 -7.52 20.18
C GLY A 312 14.38 -6.83 21.28
N LYS A 313 13.61 -5.78 20.94
CA LYS A 313 12.74 -5.06 21.89
C LYS A 313 11.30 -5.57 21.87
N GLY A 314 11.04 -6.60 21.05
CA GLY A 314 9.75 -7.25 20.88
C GLY A 314 8.78 -6.48 20.00
N SER A 315 7.66 -7.14 19.66
CA SER A 315 6.64 -6.67 18.73
C SER A 315 5.32 -6.26 19.38
N ARG A 316 5.28 -6.11 20.72
CA ARG A 316 4.06 -5.74 21.44
C ARG A 316 3.67 -4.29 21.10
N LEU A 317 2.44 -4.08 20.60
CA LEU A 317 1.93 -2.78 20.13
C LEU A 317 1.97 -1.65 21.18
N GLN A 318 2.02 -1.98 22.48
CA GLN A 318 2.09 -1.00 23.56
C GLN A 318 3.51 -0.75 24.07
N SER A 319 4.52 -1.37 23.45
CA SER A 319 5.92 -1.17 23.83
C SER A 319 6.36 0.27 23.54
N PRO A 320 7.05 0.96 24.46
CA PRO A 320 7.59 2.30 24.23
C PRO A 320 8.54 2.33 23.01
N TRP A 321 9.32 1.27 22.82
CA TRP A 321 10.22 1.15 21.67
C TRP A 321 9.47 1.12 20.34
N LEU A 322 8.41 0.29 20.25
CA LEU A 322 7.57 0.22 19.06
C LEU A 322 6.91 1.56 18.77
N LEU A 323 6.31 2.18 19.78
CA LEU A 323 5.66 3.48 19.61
C LEU A 323 6.64 4.58 19.21
N GLY A 324 7.84 4.60 19.80
CA GLY A 324 8.91 5.53 19.42
C GLY A 324 9.38 5.34 17.98
N LEU A 325 9.62 4.10 17.54
CA LEU A 325 10.01 3.79 16.16
C LEU A 325 8.88 4.07 15.17
N THR A 326 7.63 3.83 15.54
CA THR A 326 6.46 4.21 14.73
C THR A 326 6.41 5.72 14.54
N THR A 327 6.63 6.49 15.61
CA THR A 327 6.71 7.95 15.56
C THR A 327 7.86 8.41 14.67
N LEU A 328 9.02 7.77 14.78
CA LEU A 328 10.16 8.06 13.92
C LEU A 328 9.86 7.82 12.44
N ALA A 329 9.14 6.74 12.11
CA ALA A 329 8.72 6.47 10.72
C ALA A 329 7.75 7.55 10.19
N LEU A 330 6.79 8.02 11.02
CA LEU A 330 5.90 9.13 10.66
C LEU A 330 6.70 10.41 10.38
N LEU A 331 7.60 10.78 11.29
CA LEU A 331 8.42 11.99 11.17
C LEU A 331 9.39 11.93 9.99
N SER A 332 9.98 10.76 9.71
CA SER A 332 10.87 10.58 8.55
C SER A 332 10.14 10.87 7.24
N GLY A 333 8.95 10.29 7.05
CA GLY A 333 8.15 10.55 5.85
C GLY A 333 7.67 12.01 5.76
N MET A 334 7.32 12.64 6.89
CA MET A 334 6.96 14.05 6.95
C MET A 334 8.13 14.95 6.53
N LEU A 335 9.33 14.70 7.05
CA LEU A 335 10.52 15.49 6.70
C LEU A 335 10.84 15.39 5.21
N ILE A 336 10.81 14.16 4.64
CA ILE A 336 11.02 13.97 3.21
C ILE A 336 9.95 14.76 2.40
N ALA A 337 8.70 14.76 2.85
CA ALA A 337 7.62 15.50 2.18
C ALA A 337 7.81 17.01 2.28
N LEU A 338 8.23 17.53 3.43
CA LEU A 338 8.51 18.95 3.61
C LEU A 338 9.59 19.46 2.64
N PHE A 339 10.68 18.69 2.47
CA PHE A 339 11.74 19.08 1.53
C PHE A 339 11.30 19.03 0.06
N ASN A 340 10.48 18.02 -0.33
CA ASN A 340 10.10 17.83 -1.74
C ASN A 340 8.90 18.68 -2.18
N LEU A 341 7.99 19.05 -1.29
CA LEU A 341 6.81 19.85 -1.62
C LEU A 341 7.08 21.35 -1.66
N GLN A 342 8.23 21.82 -1.18
CA GLN A 342 8.61 23.23 -1.28
C GLN A 342 8.98 23.61 -2.72
N ASP A 343 9.53 22.68 -3.51
CA ASP A 343 9.87 22.86 -4.92
C ASP A 343 8.73 22.33 -5.82
N ALA A 344 7.68 23.11 -6.02
CA ALA A 344 6.43 22.74 -6.70
C ALA A 344 6.54 22.42 -8.21
N LYS A 345 7.71 21.97 -8.69
CA LYS A 345 7.95 21.67 -10.12
C LYS A 345 7.40 20.32 -10.57
N ILE A 346 7.18 19.38 -9.64
CA ILE A 346 6.77 18.01 -9.95
C ILE A 346 5.35 17.77 -9.43
N GLY A 347 4.46 17.27 -10.29
CA GLY A 347 3.08 16.97 -9.90
C GLY A 347 3.01 15.89 -8.81
N SER A 348 2.06 16.05 -7.88
CA SER A 348 1.91 15.17 -6.71
C SER A 348 1.68 13.70 -7.07
N VAL A 349 0.93 13.41 -8.14
CA VAL A 349 0.71 12.03 -8.62
C VAL A 349 2.03 11.42 -9.08
N THR A 350 2.92 12.21 -9.69
CA THR A 350 4.24 11.74 -10.11
C THR A 350 5.14 11.48 -8.90
N LEU A 351 5.17 12.37 -7.91
CA LEU A 351 5.93 12.17 -6.66
C LEU A 351 5.48 10.89 -5.95
N ILE A 352 4.18 10.68 -5.82
CA ILE A 352 3.60 9.49 -5.21
C ILE A 352 3.99 8.23 -6.02
N THR A 353 3.86 8.27 -7.35
CA THR A 353 4.19 7.13 -8.22
C THR A 353 5.67 6.75 -8.13
N VAL A 354 6.57 7.74 -8.11
CA VAL A 354 8.02 7.51 -7.96
C VAL A 354 8.34 6.94 -6.59
N ALA A 355 7.74 7.49 -5.53
CA ALA A 355 7.89 6.96 -4.18
C ALA A 355 7.48 5.48 -4.11
N GLN A 356 6.32 5.14 -4.69
CA GLN A 356 5.88 3.74 -4.75
C GLN A 356 6.87 2.86 -5.52
N ALA A 357 7.35 3.32 -6.68
CA ALA A 357 8.30 2.55 -7.48
C ALA A 357 9.64 2.30 -6.74
N LEU A 358 10.13 3.24 -5.94
CA LEU A 358 11.35 3.08 -5.15
C LEU A 358 11.25 1.91 -4.15
N THR A 359 10.05 1.57 -3.69
CA THR A 359 9.88 0.49 -2.71
C THR A 359 10.20 -0.90 -3.25
N VAL A 360 10.28 -1.09 -4.58
CA VAL A 360 10.66 -2.39 -5.17
C VAL A 360 12.05 -2.85 -4.76
N ILE A 361 12.96 -1.92 -4.40
CA ILE A 361 14.35 -2.24 -4.05
C ILE A 361 14.44 -3.15 -2.81
N GLY A 362 13.54 -2.97 -1.84
CA GLY A 362 13.52 -3.77 -0.62
C GLY A 362 12.77 -5.11 -0.72
N LEU A 363 11.97 -5.32 -1.78
CA LEU A 363 11.11 -6.51 -1.90
C LEU A 363 11.89 -7.84 -1.89
N PRO A 364 13.05 -7.97 -2.60
CA PRO A 364 13.78 -9.25 -2.65
C PRO A 364 14.21 -9.75 -1.27
N ALA A 365 14.74 -8.86 -0.43
CA ALA A 365 15.21 -9.23 0.91
C ALA A 365 14.09 -9.74 1.81
N LEU A 366 12.92 -9.10 1.74
CA LEU A 366 11.74 -9.50 2.51
C LEU A 366 11.15 -10.82 2.00
N ALA A 367 11.05 -10.97 0.68
CA ALA A 367 10.58 -12.21 0.05
C ALA A 367 11.50 -13.39 0.42
N LEU A 368 12.83 -13.20 0.33
CA LEU A 368 13.81 -14.20 0.71
C LEU A 368 13.69 -14.58 2.19
N SER A 369 13.49 -13.61 3.07
CA SER A 369 13.31 -13.85 4.50
C SER A 369 12.08 -14.72 4.80
N LEU A 370 10.96 -14.46 4.13
CA LEU A 370 9.75 -15.29 4.26
C LEU A 370 9.97 -16.70 3.70
N ILE A 371 10.57 -16.83 2.52
CA ILE A 371 10.88 -18.14 1.91
C ILE A 371 11.82 -18.93 2.82
N TYR A 372 12.87 -18.31 3.33
CA TYR A 372 13.81 -18.92 4.26
C TYR A 372 13.11 -19.51 5.48
N LEU A 373 12.21 -18.76 6.13
CA LEU A 373 11.45 -19.24 7.28
C LEU A 373 10.43 -20.32 6.90
N GLY A 374 9.83 -20.26 5.71
CA GLY A 374 8.78 -21.19 5.26
C GLY A 374 9.28 -22.50 4.67
N THR A 375 10.58 -22.62 4.36
CA THR A 375 11.19 -23.80 3.72
C THR A 375 12.13 -24.57 4.65
N ARG A 376 12.07 -24.34 5.94
CA ARG A 376 12.96 -24.99 6.91
C ARG A 376 12.71 -26.49 6.99
N PRO A 377 13.79 -27.33 7.10
CA PRO A 377 13.67 -28.79 7.16
C PRO A 377 12.87 -29.30 8.35
N GLU A 378 12.86 -28.56 9.47
CA GLU A 378 12.11 -28.93 10.66
C GLU A 378 10.57 -28.80 10.49
N LEU A 379 10.10 -28.19 9.39
CA LEU A 379 8.66 -28.01 9.12
C LEU A 379 8.08 -29.30 8.50
N THR A 380 7.69 -30.24 9.37
CA THR A 380 7.12 -31.53 8.99
C THR A 380 5.64 -31.63 9.38
N GLY A 381 4.92 -32.59 8.80
CA GLY A 381 3.51 -32.84 9.13
C GLY A 381 2.62 -31.60 8.97
N ASN A 382 1.87 -31.26 10.00
CA ASN A 382 0.94 -30.10 9.99
C ASN A 382 1.65 -28.72 9.95
N ARG A 383 2.95 -28.68 10.27
CA ARG A 383 3.77 -27.46 10.17
C ARG A 383 4.26 -27.22 8.75
N ARG A 384 4.24 -28.23 7.87
CA ARG A 384 4.70 -28.07 6.49
C ARG A 384 3.87 -27.04 5.74
N VAL A 385 4.55 -26.16 5.03
CA VAL A 385 3.90 -25.17 4.15
C VAL A 385 3.46 -25.86 2.85
N PRO A 386 2.22 -25.67 2.38
CA PRO A 386 1.75 -26.24 1.12
C PRO A 386 2.65 -25.87 -0.06
N PRO A 387 2.98 -26.80 -0.98
CA PRO A 387 3.92 -26.56 -2.10
C PRO A 387 3.52 -25.38 -2.99
N TRP A 388 2.23 -25.21 -3.27
CA TRP A 388 1.74 -24.12 -4.11
C TRP A 388 2.06 -22.72 -3.52
N ILE A 389 2.06 -22.58 -2.19
CA ILE A 389 2.43 -21.34 -1.50
C ILE A 389 3.92 -21.04 -1.72
N ILE A 390 4.77 -22.07 -1.59
CA ILE A 390 6.22 -21.93 -1.80
C ILE A 390 6.52 -21.59 -3.27
N ILE A 391 5.84 -22.26 -4.21
CA ILE A 391 6.01 -21.99 -5.66
C ILE A 391 5.66 -20.53 -5.96
N LEU A 392 4.52 -20.03 -5.48
CA LEU A 392 4.13 -18.64 -5.66
C LEU A 392 5.09 -17.66 -4.98
N ALA A 393 5.60 -18.01 -3.79
CA ALA A 393 6.57 -17.19 -3.09
C ALA A 393 7.91 -17.12 -3.84
N ILE A 394 8.41 -18.22 -4.39
CA ILE A 394 9.62 -18.24 -5.22
C ILE A 394 9.42 -17.43 -6.50
N ALA A 395 8.29 -17.61 -7.18
CA ALA A 395 7.95 -16.80 -8.35
C ALA A 395 7.90 -15.30 -7.99
N GLY A 396 7.29 -14.95 -6.85
CA GLY A 396 7.27 -13.59 -6.32
C GLY A 396 8.66 -13.04 -6.02
N PHE A 397 9.56 -13.86 -5.45
CA PHE A 397 10.96 -13.48 -5.22
C PHE A 397 11.70 -13.17 -6.52
N ILE A 398 11.55 -14.03 -7.55
CA ILE A 398 12.16 -13.82 -8.87
C ILE A 398 11.66 -12.49 -9.46
N VAL A 399 10.35 -12.25 -9.44
CA VAL A 399 9.75 -11.00 -9.91
C VAL A 399 10.28 -9.81 -9.11
N ALA A 400 10.36 -9.91 -7.78
CA ALA A 400 10.93 -8.88 -6.93
C ALA A 400 12.38 -8.52 -7.31
N CYS A 401 13.22 -9.53 -7.58
CA CYS A 401 14.59 -9.33 -8.06
C CYS A 401 14.64 -8.58 -9.41
N VAL A 402 13.80 -8.99 -10.37
CA VAL A 402 13.71 -8.32 -11.67
C VAL A 402 13.31 -6.85 -11.51
N LEU A 403 12.30 -6.57 -10.67
CA LEU A 403 11.84 -5.21 -10.42
C LEU A 403 12.93 -4.35 -9.76
N ALA A 404 13.62 -4.90 -8.74
CA ALA A 404 14.69 -4.19 -8.04
C ALA A 404 15.85 -3.86 -8.99
N VAL A 405 16.29 -4.82 -9.81
CA VAL A 405 17.34 -4.60 -10.82
C VAL A 405 16.89 -3.53 -11.83
N ARG A 406 15.67 -3.61 -12.37
CA ARG A 406 15.15 -2.59 -13.30
C ARG A 406 15.11 -1.21 -12.65
N MET A 407 14.73 -1.11 -11.39
CA MET A 407 14.71 0.17 -10.69
C MET A 407 16.11 0.75 -10.49
N ILE A 408 17.08 -0.08 -10.08
CA ILE A 408 18.47 0.33 -9.91
C ILE A 408 19.05 0.83 -11.24
N LEU A 409 18.82 0.10 -12.34
CA LEU A 409 19.26 0.52 -13.67
C LEU A 409 18.64 1.84 -14.13
N LEU A 410 17.35 2.06 -13.82
CA LEU A 410 16.67 3.34 -14.11
C LEU A 410 17.24 4.51 -13.29
N LEU A 411 17.66 4.26 -12.06
CA LEU A 411 18.30 5.28 -11.22
C LEU A 411 19.74 5.57 -11.67
N ALA A 412 20.48 4.56 -12.09
CA ALA A 412 21.85 4.70 -12.60
C ALA A 412 21.94 5.38 -13.98
N ALA A 413 20.85 5.34 -14.76
CA ALA A 413 20.79 5.96 -16.09
C ALA A 413 20.35 7.45 -16.07
N ARG A 414 20.04 8.01 -14.89
CA ARG A 414 19.70 9.41 -14.66
C ARG A 414 20.89 10.20 -14.12
#